data_b90df4ab116ec105861c5fc154bc2e2a
#
_entry.id   b90df4ab116ec105861c5fc154bc2e2a
#
_cell.length_a   1.000
_cell.length_b   1.000
_cell.length_c   1.000
_cell.angle_alpha   90.00
_cell.angle_beta   90.00
_cell.angle_gamma   90.00
#
_symmetry.space_group_name_H-M   'P 1'
#
loop_
_entity.id
_entity.type
_entity.pdbx_description
1 polymer ?
#
loop_
_entity_poly.entity_id
_entity_poly.type
_entity_poly.pdbx_seq_one_letter_code
_entity_poly.pdbx_strand_id
1 'polypeptide(L)'
;MSQEVRNLQPKELWNKFADLNAVPRPSKKEERVIAFMMDFGKKLGFETIKDHVGNVIIKKPASAGMENRKTIVMQSHLDMVHQKNNDTVFDFDTQGIEMYVDGDWVRANGTTLGADNGIGVATIMTVLESTTIKHPAIEALFTIDEETGMTGAMGLQGGMLDGEILLNLDTEEDDEIDIGCAGGVDVTATAEYDEEEVPEIAVGYTITVKGLSGGHSGIEIHKGLGNANKIMNRILFDGYDDFGLQIASIKGGSLRNAIPRESVAEVVIANVYDEAFVFDMQSLINDIKTEFKTTDPNLEIVIEKSKTTAAKVMPPMAQYFLVRALYAAHNGVYRMSADFDNLVETSNNIAMVNVGEGKLSVKCLTRSSVETAKFDLANALRSAFELMGCEVELSGS
;
A
#
# COMPACT_ATOMS: atom_id res chain seq x y z
N MET A 1 -17.33 24.08 7.42
CA MET A 1 -15.95 23.96 7.93
C MET A 1 -15.97 24.19 9.41
N SER A 2 -15.42 23.28 10.17
CA SER A 2 -15.51 23.34 11.63
C SER A 2 -14.69 24.49 12.19
N GLN A 3 -15.36 25.46 12.81
CA GLN A 3 -14.70 26.57 13.51
C GLN A 3 -13.89 26.06 14.71
N GLU A 4 -14.21 24.90 15.26
CA GLU A 4 -13.52 24.27 16.38
C GLU A 4 -12.07 23.91 16.03
N VAL A 5 -11.84 23.28 14.87
CA VAL A 5 -10.49 22.93 14.41
C VAL A 5 -9.61 24.17 14.28
N ARG A 6 -10.16 25.29 13.77
CA ARG A 6 -9.43 26.54 13.63
C ARG A 6 -9.05 27.21 14.96
N ASN A 7 -9.67 26.79 16.06
CA ASN A 7 -9.38 27.33 17.40
C ASN A 7 -8.34 26.50 18.18
N LEU A 8 -7.92 25.35 17.64
CA LEU A 8 -6.88 24.51 18.23
C LEU A 8 -5.52 25.24 18.24
N GLN A 9 -4.63 24.78 19.11
CA GLN A 9 -3.26 25.32 19.21
C GLN A 9 -2.25 24.32 18.61
N PRO A 10 -1.24 24.79 17.85
CA PRO A 10 -0.98 26.19 17.42
C PRO A 10 -2.02 26.68 16.40
N LYS A 11 -2.58 27.84 16.65
CA LYS A 11 -3.71 28.37 15.86
C LYS A 11 -3.36 28.60 14.39
N GLU A 12 -2.16 29.06 14.13
CA GLU A 12 -1.66 29.32 12.78
C GLU A 12 -1.62 28.03 11.95
N LEU A 13 -1.13 26.93 12.53
CA LEU A 13 -1.06 25.61 11.89
C LEU A 13 -2.47 25.10 11.52
N TRP A 14 -3.37 25.07 12.50
CA TRP A 14 -4.73 24.55 12.29
C TRP A 14 -5.55 25.39 11.33
N ASN A 15 -5.30 26.69 11.26
CA ASN A 15 -5.92 27.51 10.22
C ASN A 15 -5.41 27.16 8.82
N LYS A 16 -4.08 26.93 8.65
CA LYS A 16 -3.52 26.52 7.36
C LYS A 16 -4.02 25.14 6.95
N PHE A 17 -4.09 24.20 7.88
CA PHE A 17 -4.64 22.89 7.62
C PHE A 17 -6.13 22.97 7.19
N ALA A 18 -6.92 23.79 7.85
CA ALA A 18 -8.31 24.00 7.49
C ALA A 18 -8.48 24.73 6.15
N ASP A 19 -7.58 25.65 5.79
CA ASP A 19 -7.58 26.31 4.49
C ASP A 19 -7.21 25.34 3.38
N LEU A 20 -6.21 24.48 3.59
CA LEU A 20 -5.80 23.44 2.67
C LEU A 20 -6.92 22.42 2.44
N ASN A 21 -7.53 21.91 3.52
CA ASN A 21 -8.60 20.92 3.45
C ASN A 21 -9.92 21.44 2.88
N ALA A 22 -10.06 22.77 2.75
CA ALA A 22 -11.16 23.37 2.00
C ALA A 22 -10.97 23.23 0.47
N VAL A 23 -9.76 22.89 0.03
CA VAL A 23 -9.43 22.73 -1.40
C VAL A 23 -9.45 21.23 -1.74
N PRO A 24 -10.29 20.78 -2.69
CA PRO A 24 -10.24 19.43 -3.20
C PRO A 24 -8.85 19.10 -3.78
N ARG A 25 -8.25 17.98 -3.30
CA ARG A 25 -6.89 17.58 -3.68
C ARG A 25 -6.67 16.06 -3.77
N PRO A 26 -7.63 15.29 -4.36
CA PRO A 26 -7.40 13.87 -4.54
C PRO A 26 -6.22 13.63 -5.48
N SER A 27 -5.47 12.56 -5.25
CA SER A 27 -4.32 12.17 -6.09
C SER A 27 -4.72 12.12 -7.57
N LYS A 28 -3.84 12.60 -8.45
CA LYS A 28 -4.02 12.79 -9.91
C LYS A 28 -5.04 13.86 -10.32
N LYS A 29 -5.52 14.68 -9.40
CA LYS A 29 -6.43 15.82 -9.67
C LYS A 29 -6.05 17.05 -8.82
N GLU A 30 -4.77 17.37 -8.79
CA GLU A 30 -4.17 18.36 -7.90
C GLU A 30 -4.22 19.81 -8.44
N GLU A 31 -4.81 20.05 -9.60
CA GLU A 31 -4.78 21.39 -10.26
C GLU A 31 -5.26 22.51 -9.33
N ARG A 32 -6.26 22.24 -8.49
CA ARG A 32 -6.83 23.23 -7.55
C ARG A 32 -5.88 23.54 -6.41
N VAL A 33 -5.28 22.51 -5.79
CA VAL A 33 -4.33 22.70 -4.70
C VAL A 33 -3.02 23.30 -5.22
N ILE A 34 -2.57 22.95 -6.40
CA ILE A 34 -1.44 23.61 -7.08
C ILE A 34 -1.72 25.11 -7.25
N ALA A 35 -2.89 25.47 -7.78
CA ALA A 35 -3.28 26.86 -7.93
C ALA A 35 -3.35 27.58 -6.57
N PHE A 36 -3.91 26.96 -5.55
CA PHE A 36 -3.95 27.46 -4.18
C PHE A 36 -2.55 27.77 -3.63
N MET A 37 -1.60 26.83 -3.77
CA MET A 37 -0.22 27.01 -3.31
C MET A 37 0.54 28.06 -4.11
N MET A 38 0.35 28.13 -5.43
CA MET A 38 0.91 29.20 -6.27
C MET A 38 0.42 30.59 -5.84
N ASP A 39 -0.87 30.71 -5.55
CA ASP A 39 -1.45 31.96 -5.06
C ASP A 39 -0.99 32.30 -3.65
N PHE A 40 -0.82 31.32 -2.78
CA PHE A 40 -0.29 31.50 -1.43
C PHE A 40 1.12 32.10 -1.46
N GLY A 41 2.06 31.52 -2.20
CA GLY A 41 3.43 32.04 -2.29
C GLY A 41 3.49 33.43 -2.91
N LYS A 42 2.72 33.70 -3.97
CA LYS A 42 2.62 35.03 -4.61
C LYS A 42 2.07 36.09 -3.66
N LYS A 43 1.04 35.77 -2.85
CA LYS A 43 0.48 36.68 -1.85
C LYS A 43 1.50 37.09 -0.77
N LEU A 44 2.42 36.18 -0.43
CA LEU A 44 3.51 36.46 0.49
C LEU A 44 4.65 37.26 -0.16
N GLY A 45 4.62 37.46 -1.47
CA GLY A 45 5.66 38.17 -2.22
C GLY A 45 6.93 37.35 -2.44
N PHE A 46 6.86 36.02 -2.33
CA PHE A 46 7.98 35.12 -2.52
C PHE A 46 8.07 34.62 -3.98
N GLU A 47 9.29 34.31 -4.41
CA GLU A 47 9.49 33.59 -5.64
C GLU A 47 8.74 32.27 -5.57
N THR A 48 7.85 32.03 -6.55
CA THR A 48 6.96 30.89 -6.57
C THR A 48 6.95 30.27 -7.96
N ILE A 49 7.41 29.03 -8.06
CA ILE A 49 7.64 28.32 -9.31
C ILE A 49 6.73 27.09 -9.33
N LYS A 50 6.08 26.83 -10.46
CA LYS A 50 5.51 25.53 -10.77
C LYS A 50 6.42 24.86 -11.80
N ASP A 51 6.90 23.65 -11.49
CA ASP A 51 7.73 22.90 -12.42
C ASP A 51 6.90 22.24 -13.54
N HIS A 52 7.56 21.51 -14.42
CA HIS A 52 6.93 20.92 -15.61
C HIS A 52 6.00 19.75 -15.30
N VAL A 53 6.16 19.10 -14.15
CA VAL A 53 5.25 18.01 -13.72
C VAL A 53 4.12 18.49 -12.80
N GLY A 54 4.26 19.66 -12.19
CA GLY A 54 3.24 20.25 -11.34
C GLY A 54 3.65 20.50 -9.90
N ASN A 55 4.88 20.16 -9.50
CA ASN A 55 5.40 20.51 -8.17
C ASN A 55 5.44 22.03 -8.00
N VAL A 56 5.21 22.50 -6.76
CA VAL A 56 5.30 23.92 -6.43
C VAL A 56 6.51 24.15 -5.52
N ILE A 57 7.34 25.12 -5.89
CA ILE A 57 8.51 25.54 -5.11
C ILE A 57 8.31 27.00 -4.69
N ILE A 58 8.42 27.30 -3.38
CA ILE A 58 8.34 28.65 -2.84
C ILE A 58 9.65 28.96 -2.12
N LYS A 59 10.38 30.02 -2.55
CA LYS A 59 11.67 30.41 -2.00
C LYS A 59 11.50 31.60 -1.04
N LYS A 60 11.83 31.39 0.26
CA LYS A 60 11.81 32.43 1.30
C LYS A 60 13.23 32.81 1.68
N PRO A 61 13.63 34.11 1.59
CA PRO A 61 14.96 34.56 2.03
C PRO A 61 15.18 34.30 3.51
N ALA A 62 16.43 34.17 3.92
CA ALA A 62 16.82 34.04 5.33
C ALA A 62 16.33 35.24 6.16
N SER A 63 15.92 34.97 7.41
CA SER A 63 15.66 36.03 8.36
C SER A 63 16.97 36.71 8.80
N ALA A 64 16.88 37.98 9.26
CA ALA A 64 18.01 38.77 9.63
C ALA A 64 18.92 38.04 10.67
N GLY A 65 20.22 37.94 10.35
CA GLY A 65 21.22 37.23 11.13
C GLY A 65 21.33 35.73 10.89
N MET A 66 20.59 35.20 9.90
CA MET A 66 20.63 33.78 9.50
C MET A 66 21.16 33.57 8.06
N GLU A 67 21.62 34.61 7.40
CA GLU A 67 22.00 34.61 5.97
C GLU A 67 23.22 33.70 5.70
N ASN A 68 24.07 33.48 6.72
CA ASN A 68 25.27 32.62 6.62
C ASN A 68 24.98 31.13 6.92
N ARG A 69 23.75 30.79 7.13
CA ARG A 69 23.34 29.38 7.36
C ARG A 69 23.03 28.69 6.05
N LYS A 70 23.19 27.36 6.02
CA LYS A 70 22.82 26.53 4.87
C LYS A 70 21.34 26.68 4.59
N THR A 71 21.01 26.79 3.32
CA THR A 71 19.63 26.74 2.86
C THR A 71 19.02 25.38 3.18
N ILE A 72 17.80 25.38 3.66
CA ILE A 72 17.03 24.16 3.93
C ILE A 72 15.90 24.01 2.91
N VAL A 73 15.65 22.79 2.48
CA VAL A 73 14.46 22.40 1.75
C VAL A 73 13.47 21.79 2.75
N MET A 74 12.24 22.29 2.78
CA MET A 74 11.13 21.67 3.52
C MET A 74 10.19 21.04 2.49
N GLN A 75 9.96 19.73 2.58
CA GLN A 75 9.17 19.00 1.58
C GLN A 75 7.94 18.35 2.19
N SER A 76 6.84 18.40 1.46
CA SER A 76 5.58 17.69 1.71
C SER A 76 4.85 17.45 0.39
N HIS A 77 3.90 16.50 0.33
CA HIS A 77 3.06 16.31 -0.84
C HIS A 77 1.67 16.97 -0.70
N LEU A 78 1.10 17.36 -1.85
CA LEU A 78 -0.15 18.12 -1.92
C LEU A 78 -1.39 17.24 -2.02
N ASP A 79 -1.27 16.07 -2.61
CA ASP A 79 -2.37 15.14 -2.81
C ASP A 79 -2.76 14.42 -1.51
N MET A 80 -3.80 13.62 -1.55
CA MET A 80 -4.25 12.80 -0.44
C MET A 80 -5.01 11.57 -0.95
N VAL A 81 -4.96 10.48 -0.19
CA VAL A 81 -5.86 9.33 -0.37
C VAL A 81 -7.32 9.78 -0.24
N HIS A 82 -8.14 9.42 -1.21
CA HIS A 82 -9.54 9.83 -1.30
C HIS A 82 -10.49 8.64 -1.14
N GLN A 83 -10.74 8.27 0.11
CA GLN A 83 -11.64 7.19 0.50
C GLN A 83 -12.77 7.70 1.39
N LYS A 84 -13.92 7.05 1.31
CA LYS A 84 -15.10 7.35 2.13
C LYS A 84 -15.86 6.09 2.51
N ASN A 85 -16.68 6.17 3.55
CA ASN A 85 -17.60 5.09 3.89
C ASN A 85 -18.66 4.91 2.78
N ASN A 86 -19.17 3.69 2.63
CA ASN A 86 -20.14 3.36 1.57
C ASN A 86 -21.45 4.14 1.68
N ASP A 87 -21.85 4.52 2.88
CA ASP A 87 -23.07 5.30 3.19
C ASP A 87 -22.84 6.83 3.13
N THR A 88 -21.60 7.27 2.94
CA THR A 88 -21.25 8.69 2.88
C THR A 88 -21.44 9.24 1.46
N VAL A 89 -22.27 10.28 1.33
CA VAL A 89 -22.42 11.04 0.08
C VAL A 89 -21.41 12.17 0.08
N PHE A 90 -20.33 12.01 -0.67
CA PHE A 90 -19.23 12.98 -0.77
C PHE A 90 -18.56 12.90 -2.14
N ASP A 91 -18.19 14.06 -2.69
CA ASP A 91 -17.47 14.19 -3.96
C ASP A 91 -16.11 14.86 -3.74
N PHE A 92 -15.04 14.07 -3.78
CA PHE A 92 -13.66 14.54 -3.60
C PHE A 92 -13.19 15.51 -4.70
N ASP A 93 -13.84 15.54 -5.84
CA ASP A 93 -13.48 16.45 -6.93
C ASP A 93 -13.98 17.88 -6.69
N THR A 94 -15.01 18.07 -5.85
CA THR A 94 -15.68 19.37 -5.70
C THR A 94 -15.82 19.85 -4.27
N GLN A 95 -15.74 18.96 -3.28
CA GLN A 95 -15.99 19.28 -1.88
C GLN A 95 -14.70 19.27 -1.06
N GLY A 96 -14.55 20.24 -0.16
CA GLY A 96 -13.51 20.23 0.88
C GLY A 96 -13.88 19.29 2.02
N ILE A 97 -12.88 18.80 2.73
CA ILE A 97 -13.04 17.84 3.83
C ILE A 97 -13.74 18.50 5.03
N GLU A 98 -14.80 17.87 5.50
CA GLU A 98 -15.50 18.28 6.72
C GLU A 98 -14.81 17.71 7.95
N MET A 99 -14.20 18.59 8.76
CA MET A 99 -13.45 18.19 9.95
C MET A 99 -14.19 18.55 11.22
N TYR A 100 -13.98 17.75 12.27
CA TYR A 100 -14.47 18.01 13.63
C TYR A 100 -13.46 17.56 14.68
N VAL A 101 -13.61 18.06 15.91
CA VAL A 101 -12.79 17.68 17.06
C VAL A 101 -13.50 16.56 17.82
N ASP A 102 -12.78 15.46 18.09
CA ASP A 102 -13.25 14.32 18.86
C ASP A 102 -12.24 14.03 19.99
N GLY A 103 -12.46 14.62 21.16
CA GLY A 103 -11.50 14.58 22.26
C GLY A 103 -10.16 15.20 21.87
N ASP A 104 -9.09 14.40 21.91
CA ASP A 104 -7.73 14.81 21.53
C ASP A 104 -7.44 14.64 20.02
N TRP A 105 -8.44 14.28 19.23
CA TRP A 105 -8.29 13.98 17.81
C TRP A 105 -9.04 15.00 16.93
N VAL A 106 -8.49 15.25 15.75
CA VAL A 106 -9.22 15.84 14.63
C VAL A 106 -9.59 14.74 13.66
N ARG A 107 -10.87 14.66 13.30
CA ARG A 107 -11.42 13.63 12.42
C ARG A 107 -12.14 14.23 11.21
N ALA A 108 -12.32 13.43 10.17
CA ALA A 108 -13.15 13.75 9.02
C ALA A 108 -14.50 13.04 9.11
N ASN A 109 -15.54 13.66 8.59
CA ASN A 109 -16.91 13.14 8.62
C ASN A 109 -17.14 12.13 7.49
N GLY A 110 -16.86 10.84 7.77
CA GLY A 110 -17.11 9.71 6.85
C GLY A 110 -16.13 9.61 5.67
N THR A 111 -15.08 10.44 5.65
CA THR A 111 -14.04 10.42 4.61
C THR A 111 -12.64 10.28 5.24
N THR A 112 -11.62 10.08 4.41
CA THR A 112 -10.21 10.32 4.78
C THR A 112 -10.03 11.78 5.16
N LEU A 113 -9.11 12.04 6.12
CA LEU A 113 -8.84 13.39 6.65
C LEU A 113 -7.82 14.16 5.80
N GLY A 114 -6.87 13.47 5.20
CA GLY A 114 -5.74 14.05 4.49
C GLY A 114 -4.75 14.76 5.42
N ALA A 115 -4.57 14.26 6.65
CA ALA A 115 -3.49 14.70 7.53
C ALA A 115 -2.13 14.33 6.97
N ASP A 116 -2.04 13.18 6.37
CA ASP A 116 -1.03 12.74 5.44
C ASP A 116 -1.32 13.36 4.05
N ASN A 117 -0.50 14.23 3.51
CA ASN A 117 0.54 14.98 4.22
C ASN A 117 0.12 16.44 4.46
N GLY A 118 -1.18 16.68 4.66
CA GLY A 118 -1.74 18.02 4.84
C GLY A 118 -1.19 18.76 6.08
N ILE A 119 -0.81 18.04 7.13
CA ILE A 119 -0.19 18.66 8.33
C ILE A 119 1.23 19.15 8.00
N GLY A 120 2.00 18.38 7.24
CA GLY A 120 3.31 18.81 6.75
C GLY A 120 3.20 20.06 5.87
N VAL A 121 2.25 20.07 4.92
CA VAL A 121 1.96 21.25 4.08
C VAL A 121 1.57 22.46 4.93
N ALA A 122 0.66 22.29 5.90
CA ALA A 122 0.23 23.37 6.79
C ALA A 122 1.37 23.91 7.67
N THR A 123 2.27 23.03 8.12
CA THR A 123 3.47 23.39 8.87
C THR A 123 4.38 24.28 8.03
N ILE A 124 4.68 23.86 6.80
CA ILE A 124 5.51 24.65 5.87
C ILE A 124 4.84 26.00 5.57
N MET A 125 3.53 26.01 5.28
CA MET A 125 2.78 27.26 5.07
C MET A 125 2.89 28.21 6.29
N THR A 126 2.80 27.67 7.51
CA THR A 126 2.92 28.44 8.74
C THR A 126 4.31 29.05 8.88
N VAL A 127 5.37 28.31 8.60
CA VAL A 127 6.75 28.81 8.62
C VAL A 127 6.97 29.85 7.52
N LEU A 128 6.43 29.65 6.32
CA LEU A 128 6.54 30.62 5.23
C LEU A 128 5.85 31.96 5.56
N GLU A 129 4.68 31.95 6.18
CA GLU A 129 3.95 33.17 6.54
C GLU A 129 4.53 33.86 7.80
N SER A 130 5.19 33.12 8.67
CA SER A 130 5.71 33.65 9.93
C SER A 130 6.75 34.75 9.71
N THR A 131 6.62 35.83 10.49
CA THR A 131 7.60 36.92 10.57
C THR A 131 8.44 36.86 11.84
N THR A 132 8.15 35.93 12.74
CA THR A 132 8.79 35.85 14.08
C THR A 132 9.72 34.64 14.21
N ILE A 133 9.49 33.56 13.45
CA ILE A 133 10.37 32.39 13.43
C ILE A 133 11.66 32.78 12.71
N LYS A 134 12.81 32.62 13.39
CA LYS A 134 14.12 32.79 12.77
C LYS A 134 14.49 31.55 11.95
N HIS A 135 14.89 31.76 10.71
CA HIS A 135 15.18 30.67 9.77
C HIS A 135 16.30 31.06 8.77
N PRO A 136 17.09 30.10 8.27
CA PRO A 136 17.95 30.30 7.11
C PRO A 136 17.09 30.52 5.84
N ALA A 137 17.69 30.64 4.67
CA ALA A 137 16.92 30.59 3.44
C ALA A 137 16.15 29.24 3.37
N ILE A 138 14.89 29.32 2.96
CA ILE A 138 13.99 28.15 2.85
C ILE A 138 13.54 28.00 1.40
N GLU A 139 13.62 26.76 0.91
CA GLU A 139 12.96 26.32 -0.31
C GLU A 139 11.87 25.33 0.08
N ALA A 140 10.62 25.75 0.02
CA ALA A 140 9.48 24.90 0.29
C ALA A 140 9.10 24.14 -0.99
N LEU A 141 9.29 22.84 -0.99
CA LEU A 141 8.96 21.95 -2.07
C LEU A 141 7.66 21.21 -1.77
N PHE A 142 6.67 21.40 -2.62
CA PHE A 142 5.39 20.69 -2.54
C PHE A 142 5.25 19.79 -3.76
N THR A 143 5.34 18.49 -3.55
CA THR A 143 5.22 17.48 -4.60
C THR A 143 3.78 17.09 -4.86
N ILE A 144 3.52 16.43 -5.99
CA ILE A 144 2.21 15.92 -6.39
C ILE A 144 2.25 14.40 -6.55
N ASP A 145 1.06 13.76 -6.49
CA ASP A 145 0.85 12.34 -6.79
C ASP A 145 1.81 11.42 -6.02
N GLU A 146 1.99 11.67 -4.73
CA GLU A 146 2.79 10.81 -3.86
C GLU A 146 2.09 9.46 -3.65
N GLU A 147 0.81 9.51 -3.29
CA GLU A 147 -0.03 8.39 -2.84
C GLU A 147 -0.27 7.31 -3.90
N THR A 148 -0.12 7.64 -5.20
CA THR A 148 -0.47 6.71 -6.28
C THR A 148 0.62 6.49 -7.32
N GLY A 149 1.69 7.32 -7.34
CA GLY A 149 2.71 7.16 -8.38
C GLY A 149 3.99 7.94 -8.18
N MET A 150 4.10 8.76 -7.14
CA MET A 150 5.26 9.62 -6.87
C MET A 150 5.68 10.48 -8.08
N THR A 151 4.73 10.82 -8.95
CA THR A 151 5.00 11.50 -10.22
C THR A 151 5.76 12.81 -10.01
N GLY A 152 5.41 13.55 -8.96
CA GLY A 152 6.09 14.80 -8.60
C GLY A 152 7.55 14.59 -8.24
N ALA A 153 7.83 13.66 -7.33
CA ALA A 153 9.19 13.38 -6.86
C ALA A 153 10.06 12.81 -7.98
N MET A 154 9.54 11.82 -8.74
CA MET A 154 10.25 11.20 -9.86
C MET A 154 10.51 12.16 -11.03
N GLY A 155 9.64 13.16 -11.21
CA GLY A 155 9.76 14.15 -12.29
C GLY A 155 10.59 15.39 -11.92
N LEU A 156 10.99 15.56 -10.65
CA LEU A 156 11.76 16.72 -10.21
C LEU A 156 13.14 16.74 -10.89
N GLN A 157 13.43 17.84 -11.56
CA GLN A 157 14.71 17.99 -12.26
C GLN A 157 15.80 18.55 -11.36
N GLY A 158 17.04 18.10 -11.55
CA GLY A 158 18.21 18.64 -10.88
C GLY A 158 18.42 20.13 -11.18
N GLY A 159 18.94 20.89 -10.18
CA GLY A 159 19.23 22.31 -10.29
C GLY A 159 18.07 23.24 -10.01
N MET A 160 16.90 22.74 -9.61
CA MET A 160 15.76 23.55 -9.17
C MET A 160 15.86 24.01 -7.72
N LEU A 161 16.59 23.27 -6.90
CA LEU A 161 16.81 23.51 -5.48
C LEU A 161 18.29 23.74 -5.21
N ASP A 162 18.58 24.69 -4.32
CA ASP A 162 19.92 25.04 -3.88
C ASP A 162 20.22 24.53 -2.44
N GLY A 163 19.19 24.05 -1.74
CA GLY A 163 19.29 23.61 -0.35
C GLY A 163 20.13 22.35 -0.18
N GLU A 164 21.01 22.36 0.84
CA GLU A 164 21.88 21.23 1.20
C GLU A 164 21.28 20.29 2.25
N ILE A 165 20.20 20.72 2.91
CA ILE A 165 19.50 19.95 3.95
C ILE A 165 18.04 19.83 3.54
N LEU A 166 17.57 18.59 3.40
CA LEU A 166 16.16 18.30 3.14
C LEU A 166 15.49 17.86 4.44
N LEU A 167 14.39 18.52 4.77
CA LEU A 167 13.46 18.12 5.83
C LEU A 167 12.17 17.64 5.13
N ASN A 168 12.02 16.35 5.05
CA ASN A 168 10.77 15.71 4.61
C ASN A 168 9.84 15.69 5.83
N LEU A 169 8.64 16.28 5.69
CA LEU A 169 7.62 16.34 6.74
C LEU A 169 6.54 15.28 6.54
N ASP A 170 6.90 14.20 5.86
CA ASP A 170 6.02 13.09 5.56
C ASP A 170 6.37 11.91 6.48
N THR A 171 6.13 12.08 7.75
CA THR A 171 6.35 11.09 8.81
C THR A 171 5.09 10.94 9.65
N GLU A 172 4.80 9.72 10.10
CA GLU A 172 3.63 9.41 10.91
C GLU A 172 3.92 9.47 12.42
N GLU A 173 5.17 9.18 12.82
CA GLU A 173 5.59 9.17 14.22
C GLU A 173 6.06 10.57 14.66
N ASP A 174 5.66 11.01 15.87
CA ASP A 174 5.94 12.36 16.37
C ASP A 174 7.21 12.45 17.25
N ASP A 175 7.84 11.31 17.55
CA ASP A 175 9.02 11.20 18.41
C ASP A 175 10.25 10.62 17.71
N GLU A 176 10.17 10.36 16.39
CA GLU A 176 11.26 9.81 15.59
C GLU A 176 11.73 10.76 14.48
N ILE A 177 12.98 10.60 14.07
CA ILE A 177 13.55 11.23 12.89
C ILE A 177 14.13 10.11 12.02
N ASP A 178 13.48 9.85 10.90
CA ASP A 178 13.95 8.89 9.92
C ASP A 178 15.08 9.48 9.08
N ILE A 179 16.19 8.75 8.94
CA ILE A 179 17.35 9.17 8.15
C ILE A 179 17.49 8.37 6.85
N GLY A 180 16.51 7.56 6.52
CA GLY A 180 16.48 6.76 5.30
C GLY A 180 15.18 6.01 5.16
N CYS A 181 14.94 5.45 3.99
CA CYS A 181 13.79 4.59 3.72
C CYS A 181 14.21 3.35 2.93
N ALA A 182 13.45 2.28 3.04
CA ALA A 182 13.60 1.11 2.20
C ALA A 182 13.05 1.40 0.80
N GLY A 183 13.79 1.01 -0.23
CA GLY A 183 13.29 0.97 -1.59
C GLY A 183 12.33 -0.22 -1.79
N GLY A 184 11.43 -0.13 -2.77
CA GLY A 184 10.55 -1.21 -3.17
C GLY A 184 10.76 -1.61 -4.63
N VAL A 185 10.35 -2.81 -4.99
CA VAL A 185 10.20 -3.27 -6.37
C VAL A 185 8.97 -4.17 -6.48
N ASP A 186 8.13 -3.85 -7.42
CA ASP A 186 6.98 -4.65 -7.79
C ASP A 186 7.42 -5.86 -8.64
N VAL A 187 7.00 -7.06 -8.24
CA VAL A 187 7.15 -8.27 -9.05
C VAL A 187 5.76 -8.69 -9.51
N THR A 188 5.50 -8.60 -10.81
CA THR A 188 4.23 -8.99 -11.42
C THR A 188 4.46 -10.20 -12.32
N ALA A 189 3.89 -11.34 -11.96
CA ALA A 189 3.89 -12.55 -12.77
C ALA A 189 2.52 -12.73 -13.41
N THR A 190 2.48 -12.99 -14.72
CA THR A 190 1.24 -13.21 -15.48
C THR A 190 1.40 -14.38 -16.42
N ALA A 191 0.32 -15.14 -16.63
CA ALA A 191 0.23 -16.16 -17.66
C ALA A 191 -1.22 -16.32 -18.14
N GLU A 192 -1.36 -16.89 -19.34
CA GLU A 192 -2.63 -17.39 -19.87
C GLU A 192 -2.57 -18.91 -19.95
N TYR A 193 -3.72 -19.55 -19.81
CA TYR A 193 -3.85 -21.01 -19.92
C TYR A 193 -5.20 -21.37 -20.56
N ASP A 194 -5.23 -22.49 -21.28
CA ASP A 194 -6.48 -23.03 -21.80
C ASP A 194 -7.20 -23.78 -20.67
N GLU A 195 -8.43 -23.40 -20.39
CA GLU A 195 -9.26 -24.05 -19.36
C GLU A 195 -9.74 -25.44 -19.85
N GLU A 196 -9.87 -26.36 -18.91
CA GLU A 196 -10.44 -27.68 -19.12
C GLU A 196 -11.87 -27.77 -18.60
N GLU A 197 -12.71 -28.59 -19.27
CA GLU A 197 -14.07 -28.87 -18.81
C GLU A 197 -14.04 -29.70 -17.51
N VAL A 198 -14.92 -29.38 -16.58
CA VAL A 198 -15.06 -30.14 -15.32
C VAL A 198 -15.64 -31.52 -15.60
N PRO A 199 -15.11 -32.63 -14.99
CA PRO A 199 -15.69 -33.95 -15.10
C PRO A 199 -17.18 -34.03 -14.72
N GLU A 200 -17.98 -34.83 -15.40
CA GLU A 200 -19.44 -34.95 -15.17
C GLU A 200 -19.81 -35.29 -13.70
N ILE A 201 -18.94 -36.05 -13.02
CA ILE A 201 -19.16 -36.47 -11.61
C ILE A 201 -18.19 -35.75 -10.70
N ALA A 202 -18.45 -34.46 -10.49
CA ALA A 202 -17.62 -33.60 -9.65
C ALA A 202 -18.47 -32.77 -8.70
N VAL A 203 -17.88 -32.35 -7.60
CA VAL A 203 -18.48 -31.50 -6.58
C VAL A 203 -17.67 -30.23 -6.46
N GLY A 204 -18.38 -29.08 -6.50
CA GLY A 204 -17.79 -27.77 -6.34
C GLY A 204 -17.76 -27.34 -4.88
N TYR A 205 -16.70 -26.65 -4.49
CA TYR A 205 -16.55 -26.01 -3.19
C TYR A 205 -16.05 -24.58 -3.34
N THR A 206 -16.51 -23.75 -2.42
CA THR A 206 -15.93 -22.41 -2.17
C THR A 206 -15.11 -22.47 -0.91
N ILE A 207 -13.82 -22.14 -1.00
CA ILE A 207 -12.92 -22.03 0.15
C ILE A 207 -12.70 -20.56 0.41
N THR A 208 -12.94 -20.12 1.64
CA THR A 208 -12.77 -18.72 2.07
C THR A 208 -11.82 -18.64 3.24
N VAL A 209 -10.73 -17.88 3.07
CA VAL A 209 -9.84 -17.45 4.15
C VAL A 209 -10.17 -16.01 4.45
N LYS A 210 -10.51 -15.66 5.70
CA LYS A 210 -10.93 -14.32 6.14
C LYS A 210 -10.63 -14.08 7.61
N GLY A 211 -10.88 -12.85 8.09
CA GLY A 211 -10.73 -12.50 9.50
C GLY A 211 -9.28 -12.29 9.95
N LEU A 212 -8.32 -12.24 9.01
CA LEU A 212 -6.94 -11.91 9.30
C LEU A 212 -6.80 -10.42 9.66
N SER A 213 -5.84 -10.10 10.51
CA SER A 213 -5.55 -8.74 10.97
C SER A 213 -5.14 -7.84 9.81
N GLY A 214 -4.30 -8.34 8.92
CA GLY A 214 -3.69 -7.56 7.86
C GLY A 214 -2.73 -6.52 8.43
N GLY A 215 -2.20 -5.67 7.57
CA GLY A 215 -1.27 -4.60 7.96
C GLY A 215 -0.50 -4.05 6.78
N HIS A 216 0.31 -3.03 7.02
CA HIS A 216 1.20 -2.47 6.01
C HIS A 216 2.35 -3.44 5.72
N SER A 217 2.59 -3.73 4.43
CA SER A 217 3.57 -4.74 4.00
C SER A 217 5.03 -4.36 4.22
N GLY A 218 5.31 -3.13 4.62
CA GLY A 218 6.64 -2.67 5.03
C GLY A 218 6.75 -2.61 6.55
N ILE A 219 6.00 -1.72 7.19
CA ILE A 219 6.10 -1.41 8.62
C ILE A 219 5.73 -2.61 9.50
N GLU A 220 4.73 -3.42 9.11
CA GLU A 220 4.20 -4.49 9.95
C GLU A 220 4.59 -5.89 9.50
N ILE A 221 5.39 -6.03 8.45
CA ILE A 221 5.79 -7.32 7.88
C ILE A 221 6.52 -8.23 8.90
N HIS A 222 7.18 -7.63 9.89
CA HIS A 222 7.91 -8.33 10.94
C HIS A 222 7.01 -8.93 12.03
N LYS A 223 5.74 -8.54 12.10
CA LYS A 223 4.81 -8.97 13.16
C LYS A 223 4.32 -10.42 13.01
N GLY A 224 4.66 -11.08 11.90
CA GLY A 224 4.25 -12.46 11.64
C GLY A 224 2.75 -12.63 11.37
N LEU A 225 2.10 -11.57 10.86
CA LEU A 225 0.68 -11.59 10.50
C LEU A 225 0.42 -12.57 9.35
N GLY A 226 -0.74 -13.21 9.39
CA GLY A 226 -1.15 -14.19 8.39
C GLY A 226 -1.37 -13.53 7.02
N ASN A 227 -0.83 -14.16 5.97
CA ASN A 227 -1.08 -13.80 4.59
C ASN A 227 -2.14 -14.73 4.00
N ALA A 228 -3.31 -14.19 3.65
CA ALA A 228 -4.44 -15.00 3.17
C ALA A 228 -4.11 -15.82 1.92
N ASN A 229 -3.26 -15.31 1.02
CA ASN A 229 -2.85 -16.02 -0.20
C ASN A 229 -1.95 -17.23 0.13
N LYS A 230 -1.04 -17.08 1.11
CA LYS A 230 -0.19 -18.19 1.55
C LYS A 230 -0.99 -19.24 2.30
N ILE A 231 -1.95 -18.83 3.14
CA ILE A 231 -2.84 -19.76 3.86
C ILE A 231 -3.74 -20.50 2.86
N MET A 232 -4.35 -19.82 1.90
CA MET A 232 -5.13 -20.43 0.83
C MET A 232 -4.29 -21.44 0.06
N ASN A 233 -3.06 -21.10 -0.30
CA ASN A 233 -2.20 -22.00 -1.06
C ASN A 233 -1.84 -23.29 -0.30
N ARG A 234 -1.75 -23.28 1.03
CA ARG A 234 -1.55 -24.50 1.84
C ARG A 234 -2.71 -25.49 1.66
N ILE A 235 -3.94 -24.97 1.68
CA ILE A 235 -5.16 -25.79 1.48
C ILE A 235 -5.25 -26.32 0.06
N LEU A 236 -4.95 -25.47 -0.93
CA LEU A 236 -4.96 -25.86 -2.34
C LEU A 236 -3.87 -26.87 -2.68
N PHE A 237 -2.71 -26.77 -2.03
CA PHE A 237 -1.60 -27.71 -2.21
C PHE A 237 -1.96 -29.11 -1.71
N ASP A 238 -2.39 -29.24 -0.44
CA ASP A 238 -2.79 -30.52 0.15
C ASP A 238 -4.02 -31.10 -0.56
N GLY A 239 -5.01 -30.23 -0.89
CA GLY A 239 -6.17 -30.64 -1.67
C GLY A 239 -5.83 -31.19 -3.06
N TYR A 240 -4.82 -30.60 -3.73
CA TYR A 240 -4.34 -31.12 -5.01
C TYR A 240 -3.64 -32.46 -4.86
N ASP A 241 -2.68 -32.56 -3.94
CA ASP A 241 -1.85 -33.76 -3.77
C ASP A 241 -2.66 -34.97 -3.27
N ASP A 242 -3.63 -34.77 -2.35
CA ASP A 242 -4.38 -35.85 -1.72
C ASP A 242 -5.70 -36.19 -2.40
N PHE A 243 -6.37 -35.21 -3.02
CA PHE A 243 -7.73 -35.36 -3.56
C PHE A 243 -7.86 -35.06 -5.05
N GLY A 244 -6.78 -34.62 -5.70
CA GLY A 244 -6.84 -34.17 -7.09
C GLY A 244 -7.75 -32.95 -7.27
N LEU A 245 -7.82 -32.08 -6.25
CA LEU A 245 -8.56 -30.82 -6.31
C LEU A 245 -8.16 -30.01 -7.55
N GLN A 246 -9.14 -29.49 -8.27
CA GLN A 246 -8.96 -28.62 -9.42
C GLN A 246 -9.43 -27.21 -9.12
N ILE A 247 -8.63 -26.21 -9.49
CA ILE A 247 -8.91 -24.80 -9.26
C ILE A 247 -9.73 -24.23 -10.42
N ALA A 248 -10.91 -23.67 -10.12
CA ALA A 248 -11.69 -22.89 -11.07
C ALA A 248 -11.33 -21.39 -10.99
N SER A 249 -11.20 -20.87 -9.78
CA SER A 249 -10.77 -19.47 -9.57
C SER A 249 -10.07 -19.28 -8.24
N ILE A 250 -9.22 -18.24 -8.16
CA ILE A 250 -8.67 -17.70 -6.93
C ILE A 250 -8.75 -16.18 -7.00
N LYS A 251 -9.19 -15.55 -5.92
CA LYS A 251 -9.16 -14.10 -5.75
C LYS A 251 -8.73 -13.76 -4.34
N GLY A 252 -7.51 -13.25 -4.19
CA GLY A 252 -6.96 -12.91 -2.89
C GLY A 252 -6.12 -11.64 -2.93
N GLY A 253 -6.36 -10.77 -1.94
CA GLY A 253 -5.73 -9.47 -1.82
C GLY A 253 -6.21 -8.43 -2.83
N SER A 254 -5.96 -7.15 -2.55
CA SER A 254 -6.42 -6.03 -3.37
C SER A 254 -5.37 -4.92 -3.54
N LEU A 255 -4.42 -4.78 -2.62
CA LEU A 255 -3.40 -3.73 -2.60
C LEU A 255 -2.00 -4.33 -2.46
N ARG A 256 -1.00 -3.79 -3.19
CA ARG A 256 0.38 -4.28 -3.13
C ARG A 256 1.05 -4.02 -1.79
N ASN A 257 0.80 -2.87 -1.20
CA ASN A 257 1.38 -2.43 0.07
C ASN A 257 0.64 -2.96 1.32
N ALA A 258 -0.37 -3.81 1.15
CA ALA A 258 -1.10 -4.42 2.26
C ALA A 258 -0.88 -5.93 2.34
N ILE A 259 -0.74 -6.46 3.56
CA ILE A 259 -0.77 -7.90 3.83
C ILE A 259 -2.22 -8.37 3.59
N PRO A 260 -2.47 -9.32 2.66
CA PRO A 260 -3.83 -9.69 2.28
C PRO A 260 -4.57 -10.37 3.44
N ARG A 261 -5.76 -9.83 3.73
CA ARG A 261 -6.63 -10.29 4.82
C ARG A 261 -7.61 -11.38 4.40
N GLU A 262 -7.87 -11.48 3.11
CA GLU A 262 -8.88 -12.37 2.56
C GLU A 262 -8.40 -13.02 1.26
N SER A 263 -8.80 -14.27 1.08
CA SER A 263 -8.64 -15.01 -0.19
C SER A 263 -9.81 -15.97 -0.35
N VAL A 264 -10.36 -16.03 -1.56
CA VAL A 264 -11.45 -16.94 -1.91
C VAL A 264 -11.02 -17.78 -3.11
N ALA A 265 -11.29 -19.08 -3.06
CA ALA A 265 -11.07 -19.99 -4.17
C ALA A 265 -12.34 -20.78 -4.47
N GLU A 266 -12.67 -20.91 -5.74
CA GLU A 266 -13.64 -21.89 -6.23
C GLU A 266 -12.89 -23.10 -6.76
N VAL A 267 -13.24 -24.28 -6.24
CA VAL A 267 -12.54 -25.51 -6.53
C VAL A 267 -13.51 -26.65 -6.83
N VAL A 268 -13.01 -27.69 -7.48
CA VAL A 268 -13.77 -28.87 -7.85
C VAL A 268 -12.99 -30.10 -7.44
N ILE A 269 -13.67 -31.10 -6.91
CA ILE A 269 -13.10 -32.43 -6.60
C ILE A 269 -13.98 -33.54 -7.19
N ALA A 270 -13.42 -34.73 -7.40
CA ALA A 270 -14.22 -35.87 -7.76
C ALA A 270 -15.18 -36.26 -6.64
N ASN A 271 -16.43 -36.55 -6.94
CA ASN A 271 -17.48 -36.83 -5.95
C ASN A 271 -17.14 -37.97 -4.98
N VAL A 272 -16.29 -38.90 -5.39
CA VAL A 272 -15.83 -40.03 -4.56
C VAL A 272 -15.06 -39.54 -3.30
N TYR A 273 -14.50 -38.34 -3.33
CA TYR A 273 -13.72 -37.76 -2.24
C TYR A 273 -14.51 -36.75 -1.40
N ASP A 274 -15.81 -36.52 -1.70
CA ASP A 274 -16.64 -35.45 -1.11
C ASP A 274 -16.55 -35.38 0.42
N GLU A 275 -16.81 -36.50 1.12
CA GLU A 275 -16.77 -36.55 2.59
C GLU A 275 -15.35 -36.52 3.16
N ALA A 276 -14.42 -37.26 2.51
CA ALA A 276 -13.03 -37.34 2.96
C ALA A 276 -12.32 -35.99 2.88
N PHE A 277 -12.52 -35.26 1.80
CA PHE A 277 -11.94 -33.93 1.58
C PHE A 277 -12.30 -32.96 2.71
N VAL A 278 -13.60 -32.84 3.04
CA VAL A 278 -14.04 -31.91 4.09
C VAL A 278 -13.47 -32.32 5.45
N PHE A 279 -13.42 -33.63 5.74
CA PHE A 279 -12.92 -34.14 7.00
C PHE A 279 -11.41 -33.88 7.19
N ASP A 280 -10.60 -34.19 6.17
CA ASP A 280 -9.14 -34.06 6.25
C ASP A 280 -8.73 -32.57 6.23
N MET A 281 -9.36 -31.77 5.38
CA MET A 281 -9.12 -30.32 5.35
C MET A 281 -9.50 -29.64 6.68
N GLN A 282 -10.47 -30.15 7.42
CA GLN A 282 -10.81 -29.60 8.76
C GLN A 282 -9.65 -29.79 9.76
N SER A 283 -8.89 -30.88 9.67
CA SER A 283 -7.69 -31.07 10.50
C SER A 283 -6.63 -30.02 10.18
N LEU A 284 -6.30 -29.85 8.91
CA LEU A 284 -5.35 -28.82 8.45
C LEU A 284 -5.80 -27.41 8.86
N ILE A 285 -7.08 -27.08 8.72
CA ILE A 285 -7.66 -25.78 9.14
C ILE A 285 -7.43 -25.54 10.64
N ASN A 286 -7.66 -26.55 11.48
CA ASN A 286 -7.46 -26.42 12.92
C ASN A 286 -5.99 -26.20 13.29
N ASP A 287 -5.07 -26.85 12.58
CA ASP A 287 -3.63 -26.65 12.75
C ASP A 287 -3.21 -25.24 12.36
N ILE A 288 -3.67 -24.75 11.21
CA ILE A 288 -3.43 -23.37 10.74
C ILE A 288 -3.99 -22.34 11.74
N LYS A 289 -5.22 -22.52 12.22
CA LYS A 289 -5.81 -21.64 13.23
C LYS A 289 -5.02 -21.64 14.53
N THR A 290 -4.47 -22.77 14.92
CA THR A 290 -3.62 -22.88 16.12
C THR A 290 -2.29 -22.16 15.94
N GLU A 291 -1.69 -22.24 14.75
CA GLU A 291 -0.45 -21.53 14.37
C GLU A 291 -0.63 -20.00 14.47
N PHE A 292 -1.72 -19.47 13.94
CA PHE A 292 -1.98 -18.03 13.89
C PHE A 292 -2.80 -17.47 15.07
N LYS A 293 -3.10 -18.25 16.10
CA LYS A 293 -3.99 -17.85 17.23
C LYS A 293 -3.58 -16.56 17.95
N THR A 294 -2.29 -16.22 17.93
CA THR A 294 -1.75 -15.03 18.63
C THR A 294 -1.77 -13.80 17.74
N THR A 295 -1.39 -13.93 16.48
CA THR A 295 -1.31 -12.81 15.53
C THR A 295 -2.65 -12.50 14.88
N ASP A 296 -3.46 -13.55 14.64
CA ASP A 296 -4.72 -13.46 13.90
C ASP A 296 -5.84 -14.25 14.60
N PRO A 297 -6.24 -13.86 15.83
CA PRO A 297 -7.19 -14.61 16.64
C PRO A 297 -8.59 -14.77 16.02
N ASN A 298 -8.92 -13.92 15.04
CA ASN A 298 -10.19 -13.93 14.31
C ASN A 298 -10.12 -14.69 12.99
N LEU A 299 -8.99 -15.39 12.69
CA LEU A 299 -8.85 -16.17 11.47
C LEU A 299 -9.97 -17.19 11.33
N GLU A 300 -10.69 -17.09 10.23
CA GLU A 300 -11.69 -18.06 9.80
C GLU A 300 -11.29 -18.67 8.46
N ILE A 301 -11.36 -19.98 8.34
CA ILE A 301 -11.20 -20.73 7.11
C ILE A 301 -12.46 -21.58 6.95
N VAL A 302 -13.20 -21.34 5.88
CA VAL A 302 -14.50 -21.97 5.64
C VAL A 302 -14.46 -22.71 4.32
N ILE A 303 -14.92 -23.96 4.31
CA ILE A 303 -15.12 -24.77 3.10
C ILE A 303 -16.61 -25.04 2.97
N GLU A 304 -17.24 -24.48 1.97
CA GLU A 304 -18.68 -24.61 1.70
C GLU A 304 -18.92 -25.27 0.36
N LYS A 305 -19.85 -26.21 0.30
CA LYS A 305 -20.26 -26.83 -0.94
C LYS A 305 -20.95 -25.78 -1.82
N SER A 306 -20.46 -25.61 -3.03
CA SER A 306 -20.99 -24.63 -3.98
C SER A 306 -22.38 -25.04 -4.46
N LYS A 307 -23.28 -24.07 -4.62
CA LYS A 307 -24.63 -24.29 -5.15
C LYS A 307 -24.61 -24.74 -6.61
N THR A 308 -23.59 -24.30 -7.34
CA THR A 308 -23.37 -24.63 -8.75
C THR A 308 -21.90 -24.98 -8.89
N THR A 309 -21.58 -26.12 -9.47
CA THR A 309 -20.20 -26.51 -9.80
C THR A 309 -19.70 -25.65 -10.97
N ALA A 310 -18.47 -25.19 -10.89
CA ALA A 310 -17.83 -24.48 -12.02
C ALA A 310 -17.87 -25.35 -13.29
N ALA A 311 -17.98 -24.73 -14.44
CA ALA A 311 -17.99 -25.46 -15.71
C ALA A 311 -16.55 -25.76 -16.19
N LYS A 312 -15.61 -24.91 -15.81
CA LYS A 312 -14.22 -24.99 -16.27
C LYS A 312 -13.24 -24.84 -15.11
N VAL A 313 -12.08 -25.41 -15.28
CA VAL A 313 -10.99 -25.41 -14.30
C VAL A 313 -9.63 -25.20 -14.97
N MET A 314 -8.65 -24.84 -14.17
CA MET A 314 -7.25 -24.79 -14.60
C MET A 314 -6.74 -26.19 -14.91
N PRO A 315 -5.94 -26.38 -16.00
CA PRO A 315 -5.32 -27.66 -16.29
C PRO A 315 -4.46 -28.17 -15.15
N PRO A 316 -4.44 -29.50 -14.88
CA PRO A 316 -3.71 -30.07 -13.75
C PRO A 316 -2.23 -29.70 -13.72
N MET A 317 -1.55 -29.65 -14.87
CA MET A 317 -0.14 -29.28 -14.92
C MET A 317 0.10 -27.80 -14.60
N ALA A 318 -0.76 -26.90 -15.10
CA ALA A 318 -0.67 -25.48 -14.77
C ALA A 318 -0.91 -25.26 -13.27
N GLN A 319 -1.90 -25.92 -12.70
CA GLN A 319 -2.17 -25.92 -11.27
C GLN A 319 -1.03 -26.51 -10.44
N TYR A 320 -0.45 -27.62 -10.87
CA TYR A 320 0.71 -28.25 -10.21
C TYR A 320 1.85 -27.24 -10.02
N PHE A 321 2.18 -26.49 -11.07
CA PHE A 321 3.23 -25.49 -11.02
C PHE A 321 2.81 -24.26 -10.21
N LEU A 322 1.55 -23.80 -10.32
CA LEU A 322 1.04 -22.65 -9.58
C LEU A 322 1.17 -22.83 -8.06
N VAL A 323 0.60 -23.93 -7.53
CA VAL A 323 0.60 -24.15 -6.08
C VAL A 323 2.02 -24.31 -5.51
N ARG A 324 2.93 -24.88 -6.30
CA ARG A 324 4.34 -25.05 -5.92
C ARG A 324 5.14 -23.75 -6.03
N ALA A 325 4.91 -22.96 -7.07
CA ALA A 325 5.54 -21.63 -7.19
C ALA A 325 5.09 -20.70 -6.07
N LEU A 326 3.80 -20.67 -5.75
CA LEU A 326 3.28 -19.90 -4.61
C LEU A 326 3.83 -20.41 -3.26
N TYR A 327 4.10 -21.71 -3.15
CA TYR A 327 4.72 -22.29 -1.96
C TYR A 327 6.20 -21.87 -1.84
N ALA A 328 6.96 -21.96 -2.94
CA ALA A 328 8.38 -21.62 -3.00
C ALA A 328 8.64 -20.11 -2.91
N ALA A 329 7.71 -19.28 -3.43
CA ALA A 329 7.83 -17.83 -3.36
C ALA A 329 7.85 -17.36 -1.90
N HIS A 330 8.92 -16.66 -1.54
CA HIS A 330 9.10 -16.12 -0.19
C HIS A 330 8.02 -15.10 0.15
N ASN A 331 7.52 -15.12 1.38
CA ASN A 331 6.61 -14.13 1.94
C ASN A 331 7.02 -13.80 3.38
N GLY A 332 6.98 -12.53 3.74
CA GLY A 332 7.41 -12.07 5.07
C GLY A 332 8.85 -11.55 5.06
N VAL A 333 9.47 -11.53 6.23
CA VAL A 333 10.86 -11.10 6.41
C VAL A 333 11.80 -12.10 5.76
N TYR A 334 12.62 -11.62 4.82
CA TYR A 334 13.68 -12.42 4.19
C TYR A 334 15.00 -12.29 4.94
N ARG A 335 15.33 -11.06 5.35
CA ARG A 335 16.56 -10.76 6.07
C ARG A 335 16.35 -9.61 7.05
N MET A 336 16.92 -9.75 8.25
CA MET A 336 17.03 -8.66 9.21
C MET A 336 18.34 -7.90 8.98
N SER A 337 18.37 -6.62 9.31
CA SER A 337 19.59 -5.80 9.25
C SER A 337 20.68 -6.37 10.17
N ALA A 338 21.91 -6.40 9.66
CA ALA A 338 23.07 -6.74 10.48
C ALA A 338 23.64 -5.52 11.23
N ASP A 339 23.25 -4.32 10.81
CA ASP A 339 23.79 -3.06 11.32
C ASP A 339 22.86 -2.40 12.36
N PHE A 340 21.57 -2.71 12.31
CA PHE A 340 20.55 -2.12 13.19
C PHE A 340 19.68 -3.21 13.81
N ASP A 341 19.55 -3.16 15.14
CA ASP A 341 18.69 -4.10 15.87
C ASP A 341 17.21 -3.91 15.50
N ASN A 342 16.49 -5.02 15.36
CA ASN A 342 15.06 -5.07 15.07
C ASN A 342 14.61 -4.44 13.73
N LEU A 343 15.52 -4.00 12.88
CA LEU A 343 15.21 -3.47 11.57
C LEU A 343 15.13 -4.58 10.52
N VAL A 344 14.02 -4.63 9.78
CA VAL A 344 13.90 -5.50 8.59
C VAL A 344 14.73 -4.89 7.46
N GLU A 345 15.73 -5.64 6.98
CA GLU A 345 16.51 -5.23 5.81
C GLU A 345 15.75 -5.53 4.53
N THR A 346 15.29 -6.78 4.36
CA THR A 346 14.68 -7.27 3.13
C THR A 346 13.42 -8.09 3.44
N SER A 347 12.35 -7.84 2.73
CA SER A 347 11.08 -8.55 2.88
C SER A 347 10.31 -8.63 1.56
N ASN A 348 9.33 -9.52 1.50
CA ASN A 348 8.38 -9.63 0.41
C ASN A 348 6.96 -9.88 0.90
N ASN A 349 5.99 -9.31 0.22
CA ASN A 349 4.57 -9.56 0.41
C ASN A 349 3.95 -10.12 -0.88
N ILE A 350 3.42 -11.35 -0.84
CA ILE A 350 2.57 -11.88 -1.90
C ILE A 350 1.20 -11.23 -1.75
N ALA A 351 1.06 -10.06 -2.37
CA ALA A 351 -0.05 -9.15 -2.13
C ALA A 351 -1.35 -9.58 -2.79
N MET A 352 -1.27 -10.02 -4.05
CA MET A 352 -2.45 -10.36 -4.82
C MET A 352 -2.23 -11.66 -5.61
N VAL A 353 -3.24 -12.53 -5.60
CA VAL A 353 -3.30 -13.74 -6.43
C VAL A 353 -4.68 -13.77 -7.10
N ASN A 354 -4.70 -13.74 -8.42
CA ASN A 354 -5.92 -13.84 -9.21
C ASN A 354 -5.76 -14.93 -10.25
N VAL A 355 -6.70 -15.86 -10.26
CA VAL A 355 -6.77 -17.00 -11.22
C VAL A 355 -8.21 -17.15 -11.67
N GLY A 356 -8.45 -17.37 -12.94
CA GLY A 356 -9.75 -17.62 -13.51
C GLY A 356 -9.86 -17.12 -14.96
N GLU A 357 -10.83 -17.62 -15.68
CA GLU A 357 -11.12 -17.21 -17.06
C GLU A 357 -9.88 -17.34 -17.99
N GLY A 358 -9.10 -18.41 -17.81
CA GLY A 358 -7.90 -18.67 -18.61
C GLY A 358 -6.71 -17.76 -18.31
N LYS A 359 -6.75 -16.99 -17.21
CA LYS A 359 -5.70 -16.04 -16.83
C LYS A 359 -5.25 -16.24 -15.40
N LEU A 360 -3.98 -16.00 -15.16
CA LEU A 360 -3.46 -15.91 -13.82
C LEU A 360 -2.56 -14.67 -13.66
N SER A 361 -2.59 -14.08 -12.48
CA SER A 361 -1.63 -13.06 -12.08
C SER A 361 -1.27 -13.19 -10.60
N VAL A 362 0.03 -13.04 -10.30
CA VAL A 362 0.57 -12.93 -8.95
C VAL A 362 1.32 -11.62 -8.86
N LYS A 363 0.97 -10.80 -7.85
CA LYS A 363 1.62 -9.51 -7.63
C LYS A 363 2.25 -9.49 -6.26
N CYS A 364 3.56 -9.22 -6.21
CA CYS A 364 4.32 -9.11 -5.00
C CYS A 364 4.90 -7.69 -4.88
N LEU A 365 5.19 -7.28 -3.64
CA LEU A 365 5.99 -6.11 -3.35
C LEU A 365 7.18 -6.54 -2.50
N THR A 366 8.37 -6.43 -3.07
CA THR A 366 9.64 -6.68 -2.41
C THR A 366 10.21 -5.35 -1.91
N ARG A 367 10.66 -5.30 -0.67
CA ARG A 367 11.27 -4.11 -0.06
C ARG A 367 12.63 -4.44 0.50
N SER A 368 13.57 -3.49 0.42
CA SER A 368 14.86 -3.60 1.09
C SER A 368 15.51 -2.23 1.28
N SER A 369 16.26 -2.07 2.38
CA SER A 369 17.17 -0.94 2.58
C SER A 369 18.50 -1.11 1.83
N VAL A 370 18.74 -2.29 1.22
CA VAL A 370 19.94 -2.61 0.43
C VAL A 370 19.52 -2.95 -1.00
N GLU A 371 19.96 -2.12 -1.95
CA GLU A 371 19.56 -2.21 -3.36
C GLU A 371 19.83 -3.58 -3.98
N THR A 372 21.02 -4.13 -3.75
CA THR A 372 21.40 -5.44 -4.29
C THR A 372 20.59 -6.58 -3.68
N ALA A 373 20.27 -6.51 -2.39
CA ALA A 373 19.43 -7.50 -1.71
C ALA A 373 17.96 -7.43 -2.17
N LYS A 374 17.46 -6.22 -2.48
CA LYS A 374 16.14 -6.02 -3.09
C LYS A 374 16.01 -6.81 -4.38
N PHE A 375 16.95 -6.65 -5.29
CA PHE A 375 16.95 -7.34 -6.58
C PHE A 375 17.29 -8.83 -6.48
N ASP A 376 18.08 -9.25 -5.49
CA ASP A 376 18.35 -10.69 -5.26
C ASP A 376 17.03 -11.43 -4.93
N LEU A 377 16.25 -10.91 -3.98
CA LEU A 377 14.95 -11.48 -3.64
C LEU A 377 13.94 -11.37 -4.81
N ALA A 378 13.90 -10.23 -5.50
CA ALA A 378 13.03 -10.07 -6.67
C ALA A 378 13.36 -11.06 -7.79
N ASN A 379 14.65 -11.35 -8.02
CA ASN A 379 15.09 -12.34 -8.99
C ASN A 379 14.79 -13.78 -8.55
N ALA A 380 14.83 -14.08 -7.25
CA ALA A 380 14.40 -15.38 -6.73
C ALA A 380 12.90 -15.61 -6.98
N LEU A 381 12.06 -14.59 -6.74
CA LEU A 381 10.63 -14.62 -7.05
C LEU A 381 10.38 -14.75 -8.56
N ARG A 382 11.07 -13.92 -9.37
CA ARG A 382 11.04 -14.03 -10.83
C ARG A 382 11.32 -15.43 -11.28
N SER A 383 12.43 -16.03 -10.82
CA SER A 383 12.83 -17.39 -11.21
C SER A 383 11.77 -18.42 -10.85
N ALA A 384 11.14 -18.31 -9.65
CA ALA A 384 10.08 -19.22 -9.24
C ALA A 384 8.85 -19.14 -10.16
N PHE A 385 8.46 -17.94 -10.57
CA PHE A 385 7.31 -17.73 -11.45
C PHE A 385 7.62 -18.03 -12.92
N GLU A 386 8.83 -17.75 -13.40
CA GLU A 386 9.26 -18.14 -14.75
C GLU A 386 9.31 -19.67 -14.92
N LEU A 387 9.73 -20.42 -13.88
CA LEU A 387 9.71 -21.89 -13.88
C LEU A 387 8.29 -22.48 -14.04
N MET A 388 7.25 -21.74 -13.65
CA MET A 388 5.87 -22.15 -13.89
C MET A 388 5.30 -21.63 -15.23
N GLY A 389 6.09 -20.92 -16.03
CA GLY A 389 5.72 -20.44 -17.36
C GLY A 389 5.13 -19.03 -17.38
N CYS A 390 5.25 -18.24 -16.32
CA CYS A 390 4.83 -16.85 -16.32
C CYS A 390 5.80 -15.91 -17.03
N GLU A 391 5.26 -14.86 -17.63
CA GLU A 391 6.00 -13.63 -17.89
C GLU A 391 6.10 -12.84 -16.59
N VAL A 392 7.30 -12.33 -16.29
CA VAL A 392 7.53 -11.59 -15.03
C VAL A 392 8.11 -10.22 -15.33
N GLU A 393 7.37 -9.19 -14.89
CA GLU A 393 7.78 -7.79 -14.94
C GLU A 393 8.26 -7.33 -13.56
N LEU A 394 9.38 -6.57 -13.54
CA LEU A 394 9.84 -5.81 -12.38
C LEU A 394 9.61 -4.32 -12.67
N SER A 395 8.94 -3.61 -11.76
CA SER A 395 8.62 -2.19 -11.95
C SER A 395 8.63 -1.44 -10.62
N GLY A 396 8.56 -0.10 -10.67
CA GLY A 396 8.45 0.73 -9.46
C GLY A 396 9.71 0.77 -8.58
N SER A 397 10.90 0.58 -9.16
CA SER A 397 12.17 0.61 -8.40
C SER A 397 12.97 1.87 -8.69
#